data_57d739953890437655ac80863d4fa0dc
#
_entry.id   57d739953890437655ac80863d4fa0dc
#
_cell.length_a   1.000
_cell.length_b   1.000
_cell.length_c   1.000
_cell.angle_alpha   90.00
_cell.angle_beta   90.00
_cell.angle_gamma   90.00
#
_symmetry.space_group_name_H-M   'P 1'
#
loop_
_entity.id
_entity.type
_entity.pdbx_description
1 polymer ?
#
loop_
_entity_poly.entity_id
_entity_poly.type
_entity_poly.pdbx_seq_one_letter_code
_entity_poly.pdbx_strand_id
1 'polypeptide(L)'
;MPSPGHLRIHQRIRFCGIVHGMTSSLANTSRLTQASFHLLAKPTGAICNLDCTYCFFLSKDALYPGDRMRMSTETLETYLKQLLASQPDGPVSVAWQGGEPTLMGLDFYRQVIVLIEQYARPTQIIEHTMQTNGTLLDDEWAKFLKQNSVLVGLSIDGPQPMHDVYRVWK
;
A
#
# COMPACT_ATOMS: atom_id res chain seq x y z
N MET A 1 -46.64 -25.31 9.41
CA MET A 1 -45.26 -25.71 9.06
C MET A 1 -44.33 -25.04 10.03
N PRO A 2 -43.62 -25.76 10.89
CA PRO A 2 -42.77 -25.19 11.93
C PRO A 2 -41.35 -24.90 11.41
N SER A 3 -40.79 -23.80 11.90
CA SER A 3 -39.45 -23.26 11.67
C SER A 3 -38.35 -24.14 12.34
N PRO A 4 -37.16 -24.31 11.75
CA PRO A 4 -36.10 -25.10 12.37
C PRO A 4 -35.31 -24.29 13.39
N GLY A 5 -35.19 -24.91 14.58
CA GLY A 5 -34.52 -24.35 15.74
C GLY A 5 -33.00 -24.28 15.64
N HIS A 6 -32.46 -23.26 16.27
CA HIS A 6 -31.03 -23.07 16.49
C HIS A 6 -30.50 -24.02 17.58
N LEU A 7 -29.57 -24.86 17.20
CA LEU A 7 -28.83 -25.73 18.13
C LEU A 7 -27.61 -24.93 18.68
N ARG A 8 -27.69 -24.52 19.94
CA ARG A 8 -26.52 -23.96 20.67
C ARG A 8 -25.80 -25.12 21.37
N ILE A 9 -24.59 -25.40 20.94
CA ILE A 9 -23.71 -26.33 21.64
C ILE A 9 -22.86 -25.54 22.62
N HIS A 10 -23.19 -25.65 23.93
CA HIS A 10 -22.31 -25.21 25.02
C HIS A 10 -21.45 -26.38 25.46
N GLN A 11 -20.20 -26.42 25.04
CA GLN A 11 -19.20 -27.29 25.66
C GLN A 11 -18.52 -26.54 26.81
N ARG A 12 -18.85 -26.94 28.05
CA ARG A 12 -18.09 -26.56 29.27
C ARG A 12 -16.95 -27.55 29.45
N ILE A 13 -15.72 -27.10 29.24
CA ILE A 13 -14.54 -27.86 29.67
C ILE A 13 -14.28 -27.53 31.13
N ARG A 14 -14.39 -28.53 32.01
CA ARG A 14 -13.95 -28.45 33.41
C ARG A 14 -12.50 -28.87 33.51
N PHE A 15 -11.61 -27.96 33.89
CA PHE A 15 -10.27 -28.31 34.35
C PHE A 15 -10.30 -28.62 35.82
N CYS A 16 -9.90 -29.85 36.19
CA CYS A 16 -9.62 -30.26 37.55
C CYS A 16 -8.20 -29.81 37.92
N GLY A 17 -8.07 -28.96 38.95
CA GLY A 17 -6.79 -28.44 39.37
C GLY A 17 -6.07 -29.36 40.36
N ILE A 18 -4.75 -29.37 40.27
CA ILE A 18 -3.85 -29.69 41.40
C ILE A 18 -2.86 -28.53 41.49
N VAL A 19 -2.96 -27.79 42.61
CA VAL A 19 -2.08 -26.68 42.96
C VAL A 19 -0.85 -27.24 43.66
N HIS A 20 0.34 -27.06 43.11
CA HIS A 20 1.58 -27.02 43.87
C HIS A 20 2.34 -25.75 43.50
N GLY A 21 2.57 -24.93 44.51
CA GLY A 21 3.21 -23.64 44.33
C GLY A 21 4.66 -23.72 43.87
N MET A 22 4.96 -22.92 42.86
CA MET A 22 6.29 -22.36 42.63
C MET A 22 6.10 -20.97 42.13
N THR A 23 6.41 -19.98 42.95
CA THR A 23 6.56 -18.59 42.58
C THR A 23 7.79 -18.47 41.69
N SER A 24 7.59 -18.48 40.39
CA SER A 24 8.58 -18.00 39.43
C SER A 24 7.91 -16.93 38.56
N SER A 25 8.49 -15.76 38.64
CA SER A 25 8.23 -14.56 37.86
C SER A 25 7.99 -14.88 36.37
N LEU A 26 6.72 -15.00 35.95
CA LEU A 26 6.35 -15.05 34.53
C LEU A 26 6.04 -13.64 34.04
N ALA A 27 7.03 -12.77 34.06
CA ALA A 27 7.04 -11.60 33.20
C ALA A 27 7.60 -12.00 31.82
N ASN A 28 6.98 -13.00 31.19
CA ASN A 28 7.18 -13.25 29.78
C ASN A 28 5.96 -12.71 29.03
N THR A 29 5.81 -11.40 28.97
CA THR A 29 5.06 -10.75 27.91
C THR A 29 5.75 -11.13 26.62
N SER A 30 5.26 -12.18 25.97
CA SER A 30 5.57 -12.46 24.57
C SER A 30 5.28 -11.17 23.81
N ARG A 31 6.33 -10.38 23.49
CA ARG A 31 6.25 -9.37 22.46
C ARG A 31 5.80 -10.12 21.23
N LEU A 32 4.53 -10.01 20.89
CA LEU A 32 4.06 -10.39 19.57
C LEU A 32 4.94 -9.59 18.62
N THR A 33 5.88 -10.25 17.97
CA THR A 33 6.71 -9.62 16.96
C THR A 33 5.76 -9.18 15.88
N GLN A 34 5.62 -7.87 15.74
CA GLN A 34 4.77 -7.27 14.72
C GLN A 34 5.29 -7.72 13.36
N ALA A 35 4.47 -8.47 12.63
CA ALA A 35 4.85 -8.94 11.30
C ALA A 35 4.89 -7.76 10.32
N SER A 36 5.95 -7.68 9.52
CA SER A 36 6.03 -6.75 8.40
C SER A 36 5.02 -7.13 7.32
N PHE A 37 4.41 -6.15 6.68
CA PHE A 37 3.50 -6.34 5.55
C PHE A 37 3.73 -5.25 4.50
N HIS A 38 3.31 -5.51 3.27
CA HIS A 38 3.41 -4.59 2.16
C HIS A 38 2.03 -4.06 1.75
N LEU A 39 1.96 -2.76 1.49
CA LEU A 39 0.79 -2.11 0.89
C LEU A 39 1.18 -1.48 -0.44
N LEU A 40 0.30 -1.65 -1.43
CA LEU A 40 0.35 -0.97 -2.72
C LEU A 40 -0.69 0.15 -2.72
N ALA A 41 -0.24 1.38 -2.56
CA ALA A 41 -1.12 2.54 -2.62
C ALA A 41 -1.41 2.94 -4.06
N LYS A 42 -2.66 3.29 -4.34
CA LYS A 42 -3.15 3.69 -5.67
C LYS A 42 -3.73 5.10 -5.62
N PRO A 43 -2.87 6.14 -5.64
CA PRO A 43 -3.30 7.50 -5.36
C PRO A 43 -4.23 8.08 -6.44
N THR A 44 -4.23 7.51 -7.64
CA THR A 44 -5.12 7.86 -8.77
C THR A 44 -6.20 6.80 -9.02
N GLY A 45 -6.31 5.78 -8.14
CA GLY A 45 -7.25 4.67 -8.38
C GLY A 45 -6.98 3.98 -9.71
N ALA A 46 -8.01 3.94 -10.56
CA ALA A 46 -7.94 3.38 -11.92
C ALA A 46 -7.60 4.42 -13.01
N ILE A 47 -7.48 5.70 -12.66
CA ILE A 47 -7.24 6.75 -13.66
C ILE A 47 -5.82 6.64 -14.22
N CYS A 48 -5.74 6.59 -15.55
CA CYS A 48 -4.50 6.52 -16.32
C CYS A 48 -4.62 7.41 -17.55
N ASN A 49 -3.51 7.88 -18.08
CA ASN A 49 -3.43 8.60 -19.35
C ASN A 49 -3.27 7.68 -20.58
N LEU A 50 -3.07 6.37 -20.35
CA LEU A 50 -3.08 5.35 -21.38
C LEU A 50 -4.35 4.50 -21.30
N ASP A 51 -4.70 3.89 -22.45
CA ASP A 51 -5.83 2.97 -22.62
C ASP A 51 -5.35 1.59 -23.09
N CYS A 52 -4.40 1.01 -22.34
CA CYS A 52 -3.79 -0.27 -22.69
C CYS A 52 -4.85 -1.36 -22.82
N THR A 53 -4.88 -2.05 -23.96
CA THR A 53 -5.96 -2.99 -24.33
C THR A 53 -6.13 -4.18 -23.36
N TYR A 54 -5.08 -4.55 -22.65
CA TYR A 54 -5.09 -5.64 -21.65
C TYR A 54 -5.19 -5.14 -20.20
N CYS A 55 -5.38 -3.83 -19.97
CA CYS A 55 -5.35 -3.26 -18.62
C CYS A 55 -6.60 -3.62 -17.82
N PHE A 56 -6.43 -4.40 -16.77
CA PHE A 56 -7.54 -4.78 -15.89
C PHE A 56 -7.98 -3.65 -14.92
N PHE A 57 -7.24 -2.53 -14.88
CA PHE A 57 -7.60 -1.38 -14.02
C PHE A 57 -8.59 -0.44 -14.68
N LEU A 58 -8.54 -0.25 -16.00
CA LEU A 58 -9.31 0.77 -16.70
C LEU A 58 -10.82 0.65 -16.48
N SER A 59 -11.35 -0.59 -16.43
CA SER A 59 -12.76 -0.83 -16.18
C SER A 59 -13.21 -0.54 -14.74
N LYS A 60 -12.27 -0.28 -13.82
CA LYS A 60 -12.58 -0.07 -12.41
C LYS A 60 -13.09 1.34 -12.10
N ASP A 61 -12.86 2.32 -12.98
CA ASP A 61 -13.44 3.65 -12.87
C ASP A 61 -14.97 3.61 -12.94
N ALA A 62 -15.56 2.68 -13.70
CA ALA A 62 -17.00 2.46 -13.76
C ALA A 62 -17.64 2.07 -12.41
N LEU A 63 -16.84 1.57 -11.45
CA LEU A 63 -17.32 1.24 -10.10
C LEU A 63 -17.51 2.47 -9.21
N TYR A 64 -16.95 3.62 -9.60
CA TYR A 64 -16.94 4.86 -8.83
C TYR A 64 -17.37 6.06 -9.70
N PRO A 65 -18.62 6.07 -10.23
CA PRO A 65 -19.06 7.10 -11.15
C PRO A 65 -19.02 8.47 -10.48
N GLY A 66 -18.34 9.42 -11.14
CA GLY A 66 -18.21 10.80 -10.66
C GLY A 66 -17.09 11.03 -9.65
N ASP A 67 -16.40 10.01 -9.18
CA ASP A 67 -15.20 10.15 -8.35
C ASP A 67 -13.98 10.49 -9.22
N ARG A 68 -13.20 11.46 -8.78
CA ARG A 68 -11.93 11.82 -9.43
C ARG A 68 -10.79 10.85 -9.09
N MET A 69 -11.02 9.91 -8.18
CA MET A 69 -10.06 8.89 -7.72
C MET A 69 -8.68 9.47 -7.39
N ARG A 70 -8.64 10.68 -6.83
CA ARG A 70 -7.38 11.31 -6.43
C ARG A 70 -7.28 11.31 -4.91
N MET A 71 -6.21 10.75 -4.39
CA MET A 71 -5.93 10.75 -2.96
C MET A 71 -5.80 12.19 -2.46
N SER A 72 -6.61 12.56 -1.46
CA SER A 72 -6.50 13.87 -0.82
C SER A 72 -5.28 13.93 0.10
N THR A 73 -4.87 15.15 0.47
CA THR A 73 -3.78 15.38 1.43
C THR A 73 -4.06 14.72 2.78
N GLU A 74 -5.31 14.81 3.27
CA GLU A 74 -5.69 14.20 4.54
C GLU A 74 -5.63 12.66 4.47
N THR A 75 -6.04 12.08 3.34
CA THR A 75 -5.95 10.64 3.11
C THR A 75 -4.50 10.19 3.05
N LEU A 76 -3.64 10.94 2.35
CA LEU A 76 -2.21 10.69 2.25
C LEU A 76 -1.56 10.70 3.64
N GLU A 77 -1.81 11.73 4.44
CA GLU A 77 -1.27 11.85 5.78
C GLU A 77 -1.74 10.71 6.68
N THR A 78 -3.03 10.41 6.67
CA THR A 78 -3.61 9.31 7.44
C THR A 78 -2.99 7.98 7.04
N TYR A 79 -2.86 7.73 5.73
CA TYR A 79 -2.25 6.52 5.18
C TYR A 79 -0.80 6.34 5.66
N LEU A 80 0.05 7.36 5.48
CA LEU A 80 1.47 7.28 5.84
C LEU A 80 1.64 7.15 7.36
N LYS A 81 0.90 7.92 8.14
CA LYS A 81 0.94 7.84 9.60
C LYS A 81 0.56 6.45 10.11
N GLN A 82 -0.52 5.86 9.59
CA GLN A 82 -0.97 4.52 10.00
C GLN A 82 -0.01 3.44 9.50
N LEU A 83 0.46 3.53 8.25
CA LEU A 83 1.42 2.59 7.69
C LEU A 83 2.68 2.54 8.56
N LEU A 84 3.32 3.68 8.80
CA LEU A 84 4.56 3.77 9.55
C LEU A 84 4.39 3.34 11.02
N ALA A 85 3.28 3.69 11.65
CA ALA A 85 2.97 3.27 13.01
C ALA A 85 2.75 1.75 13.13
N SER A 86 2.21 1.11 12.09
CA SER A 86 1.87 -0.32 12.08
C SER A 86 3.01 -1.23 11.66
N GLN A 87 4.09 -0.70 11.11
CA GLN A 87 5.26 -1.51 10.71
C GLN A 87 6.25 -1.67 11.86
N PRO A 88 7.00 -2.79 11.92
CA PRO A 88 8.12 -2.95 12.86
C PRO A 88 9.28 -1.99 12.53
N ASP A 89 10.32 -2.03 13.35
CA ASP A 89 11.61 -1.42 13.01
C ASP A 89 12.27 -2.16 11.85
N GLY A 90 13.16 -1.47 11.12
CA GLY A 90 13.81 -2.00 9.92
C GLY A 90 13.14 -1.55 8.61
N PRO A 91 13.23 -2.34 7.53
CA PRO A 91 12.71 -1.93 6.21
C PRO A 91 11.19 -1.75 6.19
N VAL A 92 10.74 -0.60 5.66
CA VAL A 92 9.34 -0.28 5.43
C VAL A 92 9.15 0.15 3.98
N SER A 93 8.39 -0.62 3.22
CA SER A 93 8.10 -0.33 1.82
C SER A 93 6.93 0.65 1.69
N VAL A 94 7.17 1.75 0.97
CA VAL A 94 6.16 2.72 0.53
C VAL A 94 6.04 2.62 -0.98
N ALA A 95 5.02 1.89 -1.44
CA ALA A 95 4.87 1.48 -2.82
C ALA A 95 3.67 2.15 -3.49
N TRP A 96 3.91 2.74 -4.67
CA TRP A 96 2.94 3.47 -5.48
C TRP A 96 2.67 2.76 -6.79
N GLN A 97 1.39 2.52 -7.06
CA GLN A 97 0.91 1.91 -8.30
C GLN A 97 -0.51 2.46 -8.61
N GLY A 98 -1.23 1.82 -9.50
CA GLY A 98 -2.62 2.11 -9.81
C GLY A 98 -2.86 2.21 -11.29
N GLY A 99 -3.65 3.20 -11.73
CA GLY A 99 -3.70 3.61 -13.12
C GLY A 99 -2.34 4.18 -13.53
N GLU A 100 -2.18 5.48 -13.44
CA GLU A 100 -0.85 6.09 -13.58
C GLU A 100 -0.57 7.00 -12.36
N PRO A 101 0.32 6.61 -11.45
CA PRO A 101 0.55 7.36 -10.22
C PRO A 101 1.17 8.75 -10.46
N THR A 102 1.95 8.94 -11.54
CA THR A 102 2.56 10.24 -11.86
C THR A 102 1.55 11.32 -12.22
N LEU A 103 0.30 10.95 -12.53
CA LEU A 103 -0.80 11.92 -12.69
C LEU A 103 -1.12 12.71 -11.42
N MET A 104 -0.67 12.26 -10.24
CA MET A 104 -0.78 13.04 -9.01
C MET A 104 0.06 14.33 -9.07
N GLY A 105 1.09 14.35 -9.92
CA GLY A 105 2.05 15.44 -10.02
C GLY A 105 3.17 15.35 -8.98
N LEU A 106 4.28 16.02 -9.25
CA LEU A 106 5.49 15.92 -8.45
C LEU A 106 5.32 16.49 -7.03
N ASP A 107 4.48 17.52 -6.87
CA ASP A 107 4.24 18.13 -5.56
C ASP A 107 3.58 17.17 -4.56
N PHE A 108 2.72 16.27 -5.03
CA PHE A 108 2.17 15.21 -4.20
C PHE A 108 3.29 14.33 -3.62
N TYR A 109 4.26 13.94 -4.42
CA TYR A 109 5.38 13.10 -3.97
C TYR A 109 6.39 13.86 -3.11
N ARG A 110 6.57 15.16 -3.31
CA ARG A 110 7.32 16.01 -2.38
C ARG A 110 6.66 16.01 -0.99
N GLN A 111 5.34 16.09 -0.96
CA GLN A 111 4.58 16.00 0.29
C GLN A 111 4.70 14.60 0.93
N VAL A 112 4.73 13.53 0.15
CA VAL A 112 5.01 12.17 0.66
C VAL A 112 6.32 12.14 1.45
N ILE A 113 7.40 12.71 0.90
CA ILE A 113 8.71 12.74 1.57
C ILE A 113 8.62 13.50 2.89
N VAL A 114 8.02 14.69 2.89
CA VAL A 114 7.85 15.51 4.11
C VAL A 114 7.08 14.76 5.20
N LEU A 115 5.97 14.10 4.83
CA LEU A 115 5.16 13.34 5.80
C LEU A 115 5.90 12.10 6.33
N ILE A 116 6.69 11.44 5.49
CA ILE A 116 7.51 10.32 5.93
C ILE A 116 8.58 10.78 6.92
N GLU A 117 9.27 11.87 6.65
CA GLU A 117 10.24 12.47 7.58
C GLU A 117 9.59 12.84 8.92
N GLN A 118 8.32 13.27 8.89
CA GLN A 118 7.57 13.62 10.10
C GLN A 118 7.15 12.40 10.93
N TYR A 119 6.78 11.28 10.30
CA TYR A 119 6.11 10.17 10.98
C TYR A 119 6.96 8.90 11.09
N ALA A 120 8.04 8.76 10.32
CA ALA A 120 8.93 7.61 10.41
C ALA A 120 9.72 7.61 11.73
N ARG A 121 9.90 6.43 12.30
CA ARG A 121 10.80 6.29 13.45
C ARG A 121 12.27 6.22 12.97
N PRO A 122 13.22 6.69 13.78
CA PRO A 122 14.65 6.63 13.42
C PRO A 122 15.18 5.21 13.14
N THR A 123 14.47 4.20 13.60
CA THR A 123 14.82 2.78 13.42
C THR A 123 14.22 2.17 12.15
N GLN A 124 13.35 2.92 11.43
CA GLN A 124 12.77 2.48 10.17
C GLN A 124 13.63 2.91 8.98
N ILE A 125 13.79 2.01 8.01
CA ILE A 125 14.50 2.24 6.75
C ILE A 125 13.45 2.29 5.65
N ILE A 126 13.19 3.48 5.11
CA ILE A 126 12.11 3.65 4.13
C ILE A 126 12.60 3.28 2.73
N GLU A 127 11.90 2.33 2.10
CA GLU A 127 12.14 1.89 0.74
C GLU A 127 11.02 2.40 -0.17
N HIS A 128 11.34 3.37 -1.04
CA HIS A 128 10.40 3.94 -1.98
C HIS A 128 10.35 3.16 -3.28
N THR A 129 9.15 2.78 -3.72
CA THR A 129 8.96 2.13 -5.02
C THR A 129 7.81 2.76 -5.79
N MET A 130 7.93 2.82 -7.12
CA MET A 130 6.89 3.35 -7.99
C MET A 130 6.81 2.52 -9.27
N GLN A 131 5.61 2.05 -9.61
CA GLN A 131 5.32 1.44 -10.91
C GLN A 131 4.60 2.45 -11.79
N THR A 132 5.19 2.80 -12.93
CA THR A 132 4.69 3.83 -13.85
C THR A 132 4.79 3.40 -15.31
N ASN A 133 3.95 3.97 -16.18
CA ASN A 133 4.09 3.86 -17.62
C ASN A 133 5.21 4.76 -18.17
N GLY A 134 5.73 5.67 -17.37
CA GLY A 134 6.88 6.53 -17.69
C GLY A 134 6.59 7.71 -18.61
N THR A 135 5.38 7.86 -19.14
CA THR A 135 5.07 8.89 -20.18
C THR A 135 5.12 10.32 -19.67
N LEU A 136 5.05 10.51 -18.33
CA LEU A 136 5.09 11.83 -17.68
C LEU A 136 6.42 12.08 -16.95
N LEU A 137 7.39 11.17 -17.09
CA LEU A 137 8.70 11.37 -16.48
C LEU A 137 9.53 12.34 -17.34
N ASP A 138 9.99 13.40 -16.71
CA ASP A 138 10.89 14.41 -17.25
C ASP A 138 12.15 14.55 -16.38
N ASP A 139 13.00 15.53 -16.68
CA ASP A 139 14.23 15.77 -15.93
C ASP A 139 13.98 16.13 -14.45
N GLU A 140 12.87 16.81 -14.15
CA GLU A 140 12.50 17.16 -12.78
C GLU A 140 12.09 15.91 -12.00
N TRP A 141 11.29 15.03 -12.61
CA TRP A 141 10.96 13.73 -12.07
C TRP A 141 12.21 12.86 -11.87
N ALA A 142 13.07 12.77 -12.88
CA ALA A 142 14.29 11.97 -12.80
C ALA A 142 15.19 12.42 -11.63
N LYS A 143 15.33 13.74 -11.47
CA LYS A 143 16.08 14.33 -10.35
C LYS A 143 15.46 13.99 -9.00
N PHE A 144 14.14 14.13 -8.86
CA PHE A 144 13.40 13.81 -7.64
C PHE A 144 13.54 12.33 -7.26
N LEU A 145 13.29 11.43 -8.22
CA LEU A 145 13.35 9.98 -8.02
C LEU A 145 14.76 9.55 -7.58
N LYS A 146 15.80 10.11 -8.20
CA LYS A 146 17.20 9.85 -7.84
C LYS A 146 17.53 10.38 -6.44
N GLN A 147 17.13 11.61 -6.10
CA GLN A 147 17.43 12.23 -4.81
C GLN A 147 16.79 11.46 -3.64
N ASN A 148 15.63 10.87 -3.86
CA ASN A 148 14.88 10.12 -2.85
C ASN A 148 15.06 8.59 -2.96
N SER A 149 16.03 8.14 -3.77
CA SER A 149 16.33 6.71 -3.96
C SER A 149 15.11 5.86 -4.30
N VAL A 150 14.19 6.39 -5.13
CA VAL A 150 12.96 5.69 -5.53
C VAL A 150 13.30 4.60 -6.54
N LEU A 151 12.98 3.36 -6.23
CA LEU A 151 13.05 2.25 -7.20
C LEU A 151 11.87 2.35 -8.17
N VAL A 152 12.16 2.52 -9.44
CA VAL A 152 11.15 2.69 -10.49
C VAL A 152 10.99 1.40 -11.29
N GLY A 153 9.77 0.85 -11.28
CA GLY A 153 9.32 -0.15 -12.23
C GLY A 153 8.72 0.53 -13.45
N LEU A 154 9.35 0.40 -14.60
CA LEU A 154 8.87 0.97 -15.86
C LEU A 154 8.07 -0.06 -16.65
N SER A 155 6.83 0.28 -17.02
CA SER A 155 5.94 -0.59 -17.78
C SER A 155 6.27 -0.55 -19.28
N ILE A 156 7.12 -1.47 -19.75
CA ILE A 156 7.56 -1.60 -21.14
C ILE A 156 7.30 -3.02 -21.62
N ASP A 157 6.71 -3.16 -22.82
CA ASP A 157 6.36 -4.46 -23.44
C ASP A 157 7.33 -4.88 -24.55
N GLY A 158 8.52 -4.29 -24.57
CA GLY A 158 9.55 -4.59 -25.58
C GLY A 158 9.84 -3.42 -26.52
N PRO A 159 10.37 -3.69 -27.75
CA PRO A 159 10.62 -2.65 -28.74
C PRO A 159 9.36 -1.89 -29.13
N GLN A 160 9.52 -0.65 -29.58
CA GLN A 160 8.40 0.26 -29.89
C GLN A 160 7.27 -0.39 -30.71
N PRO A 161 7.51 -1.15 -31.79
CA PRO A 161 6.42 -1.74 -32.56
C PRO A 161 5.56 -2.74 -31.77
N MET A 162 6.12 -3.39 -30.75
CA MET A 162 5.37 -4.28 -29.85
C MET A 162 4.67 -3.51 -28.74
N HIS A 163 5.34 -2.50 -28.20
CA HIS A 163 4.83 -1.66 -27.13
C HIS A 163 3.58 -0.90 -27.59
N ASP A 164 3.64 -0.22 -28.72
CA ASP A 164 2.61 0.69 -29.22
C ASP A 164 1.34 -0.03 -29.68
N VAL A 165 1.40 -1.35 -29.92
CA VAL A 165 0.20 -2.15 -30.28
C VAL A 165 -0.81 -2.21 -29.14
N TYR A 166 -0.34 -2.28 -27.91
CA TYR A 166 -1.18 -2.54 -26.75
C TYR A 166 -1.24 -1.38 -25.75
N ARG A 167 -0.21 -0.55 -25.70
CA ARG A 167 -0.14 0.63 -24.82
C ARG A 167 -0.46 1.89 -25.60
N VAL A 168 -1.74 2.14 -25.77
CA VAL A 168 -2.24 3.26 -26.57
C VAL A 168 -2.63 4.44 -25.68
N TRP A 169 -2.54 5.65 -26.24
CA TRP A 169 -3.05 6.85 -25.59
C TRP A 169 -4.58 6.85 -25.53
N LYS A 170 -5.13 7.53 -24.52
CA LYS A 170 -6.56 7.86 -24.46
C LYS A 170 -6.91 8.94 -25.46
#